data_2f6a24ee5bac116d44f41df603a971b2
#
_entry.id   2f6a24ee5bac116d44f41df603a971b2
#
_cell.length_a   1.000
_cell.length_b   1.000
_cell.length_c   1.000
_cell.angle_alpha   90.00
_cell.angle_beta   90.00
_cell.angle_gamma   90.00
#
_symmetry.space_group_name_H-M   'P 1'
#
loop_
_entity.id
_entity.type
_entity.pdbx_description
1 polymer ?
#
loop_
_entity_poly.entity_id
_entity_poly.type
_entity_poly.pdbx_seq_one_letter_code
_entity_poly.pdbx_strand_id
1 'polypeptide(L)'
;MVRDGDVVNVKSSHAEIVGEVPTDELGVDRKKVISLGSQLVKNRRSIAYNCSLFITAVLAEDWSVEDLQITSIDILEENDFAALADEIKADMLKAIPAEAVKVSYRSQAVKEYIAAKIRKRIFNATGIKPVTFIHFYKRSRDGEADFVAADTSVNCETAQILYDSDK
;
A
#
# COMPACT_ATOMS: atom_id res chain seq x y z
N MET A 1 21.13 17.91 -32.38
CA MET A 1 21.39 17.03 -31.22
C MET A 1 20.42 15.86 -31.35
N VAL A 2 20.90 14.64 -31.41
CA VAL A 2 20.06 13.41 -31.54
C VAL A 2 19.72 12.91 -30.14
N ARG A 3 18.49 12.45 -29.93
CA ARG A 3 17.99 11.88 -28.66
C ARG A 3 17.74 10.39 -28.84
N ASP A 4 17.62 9.67 -27.75
CA ASP A 4 17.19 8.28 -27.79
C ASP A 4 15.77 8.19 -28.39
N GLY A 5 15.61 7.31 -29.37
CA GLY A 5 14.34 7.18 -30.11
C GLY A 5 14.29 7.93 -31.45
N ASP A 6 15.19 8.88 -31.68
CA ASP A 6 15.22 9.57 -32.96
C ASP A 6 15.61 8.62 -34.10
N VAL A 7 14.78 8.57 -35.15
CA VAL A 7 15.09 7.88 -36.39
C VAL A 7 15.82 8.85 -37.31
N VAL A 8 17.08 8.57 -37.57
CA VAL A 8 17.96 9.46 -38.33
C VAL A 8 18.19 8.91 -39.72
N ASN A 9 17.89 9.71 -40.75
CA ASN A 9 18.27 9.41 -42.11
C ASN A 9 19.64 10.04 -42.39
N VAL A 10 20.62 9.19 -42.69
CA VAL A 10 22.00 9.66 -42.97
C VAL A 10 22.27 9.56 -44.46
N LYS A 11 22.63 10.74 -45.05
CA LYS A 11 23.11 10.84 -46.42
C LYS A 11 24.58 11.26 -46.42
N SER A 12 25.25 11.15 -47.55
CA SER A 12 26.70 11.41 -47.67
C SER A 12 27.15 12.79 -47.23
N SER A 13 26.25 13.79 -47.18
CA SER A 13 26.56 15.18 -46.83
C SER A 13 25.81 15.70 -45.61
N HIS A 14 24.76 15.04 -45.14
CA HIS A 14 23.98 15.49 -44.00
C HIS A 14 23.18 14.35 -43.36
N ALA A 15 22.79 14.56 -42.12
CA ALA A 15 21.88 13.70 -41.38
C ALA A 15 20.65 14.51 -40.92
N GLU A 16 19.46 13.93 -41.07
CA GLU A 16 18.20 14.56 -40.65
C GLU A 16 17.35 13.59 -39.80
N ILE A 17 16.66 14.11 -38.79
CA ILE A 17 15.71 13.34 -37.99
C ILE A 17 14.43 13.22 -38.82
N VAL A 18 14.02 12.00 -39.16
CA VAL A 18 12.86 11.71 -40.01
C VAL A 18 11.69 11.10 -39.25
N GLY A 19 11.88 10.78 -37.98
CA GLY A 19 10.84 10.22 -37.12
C GLY A 19 11.33 9.98 -35.71
N GLU A 20 10.42 9.46 -34.89
CA GLU A 20 10.70 9.09 -33.50
C GLU A 20 10.04 7.74 -33.22
N VAL A 21 10.74 6.87 -32.52
CA VAL A 21 10.19 5.61 -31.99
C VAL A 21 10.10 5.69 -30.48
N PRO A 22 9.04 5.12 -29.86
CA PRO A 22 8.94 5.10 -28.42
C PRO A 22 10.13 4.35 -27.81
N THR A 23 10.81 5.00 -26.87
CA THR A 23 11.90 4.41 -26.09
C THR A 23 11.47 4.31 -24.66
N ASP A 24 11.14 3.09 -24.23
CA ASP A 24 10.88 2.79 -22.84
C ASP A 24 12.10 2.17 -22.18
N GLU A 25 12.39 2.57 -20.96
CA GLU A 25 13.35 1.84 -20.13
C GLU A 25 12.78 0.47 -19.80
N LEU A 26 13.45 -0.59 -20.24
CA LEU A 26 13.06 -1.96 -20.03
C LEU A 26 13.95 -2.60 -18.96
N GLY A 27 13.32 -3.40 -18.11
CA GLY A 27 13.98 -4.25 -17.12
C GLY A 27 13.65 -5.71 -17.35
N VAL A 28 14.48 -6.59 -16.81
CA VAL A 28 14.21 -8.03 -16.80
C VAL A 28 13.73 -8.43 -15.43
N ASP A 29 12.49 -8.92 -15.34
CA ASP A 29 11.92 -9.50 -14.13
C ASP A 29 11.80 -11.02 -14.31
N ARG A 30 12.75 -11.75 -13.73
CA ARG A 30 12.87 -13.21 -13.87
C ARG A 30 13.00 -13.60 -15.34
N LYS A 31 11.90 -14.05 -15.97
CA LYS A 31 11.85 -14.49 -17.37
C LYS A 31 11.08 -13.53 -18.29
N LYS A 32 10.67 -12.37 -17.77
CA LYS A 32 9.85 -11.40 -18.52
C LYS A 32 10.57 -10.07 -18.65
N VAL A 33 10.48 -9.46 -19.82
CA VAL A 33 10.85 -8.08 -20.05
C VAL A 33 9.66 -7.21 -19.65
N ILE A 34 9.89 -6.22 -18.81
CA ILE A 34 8.87 -5.30 -18.32
C ILE A 34 9.33 -3.86 -18.49
N SER A 35 8.41 -2.94 -18.75
CA SER A 35 8.69 -1.51 -18.73
C SER A 35 8.97 -1.06 -17.29
N LEU A 36 10.06 -0.32 -17.06
CA LEU A 36 10.38 0.26 -15.74
C LEU A 36 9.36 1.31 -15.30
N GLY A 37 8.60 1.89 -16.24
CA GLY A 37 7.46 2.76 -15.98
C GLY A 37 6.18 2.04 -15.58
N SER A 38 6.14 0.69 -15.65
CA SER A 38 4.93 -0.09 -15.36
C SER A 38 4.45 0.05 -13.92
N GLN A 39 3.14 -0.12 -13.70
CA GLN A 39 2.54 -0.08 -12.37
C GLN A 39 3.14 -1.15 -11.44
N LEU A 40 3.50 -2.31 -11.99
CA LEU A 40 4.18 -3.37 -11.24
C LEU A 40 5.50 -2.90 -10.61
N VAL A 41 6.33 -2.19 -11.38
CA VAL A 41 7.62 -1.66 -10.89
C VAL A 41 7.38 -0.54 -9.89
N LYS A 42 6.42 0.34 -10.15
CA LYS A 42 6.05 1.42 -9.20
C LYS A 42 5.60 0.84 -7.86
N ASN A 43 4.73 -0.17 -7.86
CA ASN A 43 4.26 -0.82 -6.64
C ASN A 43 5.43 -1.48 -5.86
N ARG A 44 6.33 -2.18 -6.54
CA ARG A 44 7.49 -2.79 -5.90
C ARG A 44 8.44 -1.75 -5.30
N ARG A 45 8.70 -0.66 -6.01
CA ARG A 45 9.49 0.46 -5.49
C ARG A 45 8.81 1.08 -4.26
N SER A 46 7.50 1.29 -4.32
CA SER A 46 6.75 1.83 -3.18
C SER A 46 6.88 0.94 -1.93
N ILE A 47 6.74 -0.37 -2.07
CA ILE A 47 6.92 -1.32 -0.96
C ILE A 47 8.36 -1.28 -0.45
N ALA A 48 9.35 -1.28 -1.35
CA ALA A 48 10.76 -1.30 -0.97
C ALA A 48 11.22 -0.02 -0.23
N TYR A 49 10.67 1.14 -0.60
CA TYR A 49 11.04 2.42 0.04
C TYR A 49 10.19 2.77 1.26
N ASN A 50 8.91 2.39 1.26
CA ASN A 50 7.96 2.79 2.30
C ASN A 50 7.67 1.68 3.32
N CYS A 51 8.30 0.51 3.14
CA CYS A 51 8.04 -0.66 3.96
C CYS A 51 6.59 -1.16 3.89
N SER A 52 6.22 -2.17 4.65
CA SER A 52 4.85 -2.71 4.63
C SER A 52 4.28 -2.88 6.02
N LEU A 53 2.97 -2.62 6.13
CA LEU A 53 2.20 -2.75 7.36
C LEU A 53 0.98 -3.63 7.11
N PHE A 54 0.82 -4.66 7.92
CA PHE A 54 -0.33 -5.55 7.88
C PHE A 54 -1.15 -5.38 9.16
N ILE A 55 -2.45 -5.17 8.99
CA ILE A 55 -3.40 -4.98 10.07
C ILE A 55 -4.47 -6.04 9.94
N THR A 56 -4.66 -6.83 10.98
CA THR A 56 -5.74 -7.81 11.07
C THR A 56 -6.65 -7.44 12.23
N ALA A 57 -7.90 -7.09 11.93
CA ALA A 57 -8.91 -6.77 12.93
C ALA A 57 -9.88 -7.92 13.10
N VAL A 58 -10.01 -8.42 14.32
CA VAL A 58 -10.98 -9.45 14.70
C VAL A 58 -12.21 -8.76 15.26
N LEU A 59 -13.35 -9.06 14.66
CA LEU A 59 -14.65 -8.49 15.03
C LEU A 59 -15.45 -9.51 15.86
N ALA A 60 -16.04 -9.03 16.96
CA ALA A 60 -17.01 -9.78 17.74
C ALA A 60 -18.38 -9.86 17.01
N GLU A 61 -19.33 -10.59 17.59
CA GLU A 61 -20.69 -10.70 17.03
C GLU A 61 -21.42 -9.36 16.94
N ASP A 62 -21.20 -8.49 17.91
CA ASP A 62 -21.77 -7.13 17.99
C ASP A 62 -21.04 -6.09 17.11
N TRP A 63 -20.06 -6.54 16.32
CA TRP A 63 -19.23 -5.72 15.44
C TRP A 63 -18.20 -4.83 16.15
N SER A 64 -18.04 -4.97 17.46
CA SER A 64 -16.90 -4.36 18.15
C SER A 64 -15.59 -5.01 17.68
N VAL A 65 -14.51 -4.24 17.69
CA VAL A 65 -13.18 -4.80 17.42
C VAL A 65 -12.71 -5.48 18.69
N GLU A 66 -12.66 -6.82 18.67
CA GLU A 66 -12.25 -7.65 19.80
C GLU A 66 -10.73 -7.71 19.92
N ASP A 67 -10.05 -7.82 18.79
CA ASP A 67 -8.60 -7.86 18.73
C ASP A 67 -8.08 -7.14 17.48
N LEU A 68 -6.86 -6.63 17.59
CA LEU A 68 -6.15 -5.97 16.51
C LEU A 68 -4.70 -6.47 16.49
N GLN A 69 -4.30 -7.13 15.42
CA GLN A 69 -2.93 -7.53 15.20
C GLN A 69 -2.28 -6.60 14.18
N ILE A 70 -1.10 -6.11 14.52
CA ILE A 70 -0.34 -5.19 13.68
C ILE A 70 1.05 -5.79 13.49
N THR A 71 1.40 -6.07 12.23
CA THR A 71 2.74 -6.57 11.87
C THR A 71 3.33 -5.71 10.77
N SER A 72 4.65 -5.60 10.74
CA SER A 72 5.35 -4.80 9.74
C SER A 72 6.49 -5.59 9.10
N ILE A 73 6.91 -5.09 7.94
CA ILE A 73 8.16 -5.47 7.30
C ILE A 73 9.00 -4.20 7.18
N ASP A 74 10.19 -4.21 7.77
CA ASP A 74 11.25 -3.21 7.66
C ASP A 74 10.89 -1.79 8.18
N ILE A 75 9.90 -1.63 9.08
CA ILE A 75 9.58 -0.32 9.66
C ILE A 75 10.52 0.03 10.83
N LEU A 76 10.73 -0.91 11.75
CA LEU A 76 11.61 -0.82 12.91
C LEU A 76 12.17 -2.21 13.22
N GLU A 77 13.16 -2.27 14.10
CA GLU A 77 13.59 -3.52 14.72
C GLU A 77 12.40 -4.19 15.45
N GLU A 78 12.39 -5.53 15.51
CA GLU A 78 11.23 -6.31 15.94
C GLU A 78 10.70 -5.91 17.33
N ASN A 79 11.60 -5.73 18.31
CA ASN A 79 11.21 -5.37 19.68
C ASN A 79 10.65 -3.95 19.77
N ASP A 80 11.22 -3.00 19.06
CA ASP A 80 10.77 -1.60 19.06
C ASP A 80 9.42 -1.46 18.36
N PHE A 81 9.23 -2.23 17.27
CA PHE A 81 7.95 -2.25 16.59
C PHE A 81 6.86 -2.91 17.43
N ALA A 82 7.16 -3.99 18.15
CA ALA A 82 6.19 -4.66 19.02
C ALA A 82 5.65 -3.70 20.10
N ALA A 83 6.52 -2.95 20.77
CA ALA A 83 6.10 -1.95 21.76
C ALA A 83 5.19 -0.87 21.16
N LEU A 84 5.55 -0.34 19.99
CA LEU A 84 4.74 0.65 19.25
C LEU A 84 3.40 0.06 18.81
N ALA A 85 3.37 -1.18 18.34
CA ALA A 85 2.17 -1.87 17.89
C ALA A 85 1.18 -2.08 19.06
N ASP A 86 1.67 -2.44 20.24
CA ASP A 86 0.84 -2.62 21.43
C ASP A 86 0.21 -1.30 21.89
N GLU A 87 0.98 -0.19 21.86
CA GLU A 87 0.46 1.14 22.15
C GLU A 87 -0.65 1.55 21.16
N ILE A 88 -0.40 1.37 19.86
CA ILE A 88 -1.38 1.68 18.81
C ILE A 88 -2.64 0.81 18.98
N LYS A 89 -2.47 -0.47 19.26
CA LYS A 89 -3.56 -1.41 19.51
C LYS A 89 -4.46 -0.93 20.63
N ALA A 90 -3.88 -0.57 21.78
CA ALA A 90 -4.64 -0.10 22.95
C ALA A 90 -5.46 1.17 22.65
N ASP A 91 -4.88 2.11 21.89
CA ASP A 91 -5.55 3.33 21.47
C ASP A 91 -6.68 3.07 20.46
N MET A 92 -6.43 2.18 19.50
CA MET A 92 -7.37 1.92 18.40
C MET A 92 -8.59 1.12 18.87
N LEU A 93 -8.43 0.15 19.76
CA LEU A 93 -9.56 -0.61 20.33
C LEU A 93 -10.59 0.29 21.03
N LYS A 94 -10.13 1.41 21.61
CA LYS A 94 -11.02 2.39 22.23
C LYS A 94 -11.66 3.38 21.24
N ALA A 95 -11.00 3.59 20.10
CA ALA A 95 -11.37 4.66 19.17
C ALA A 95 -12.27 4.21 18.00
N ILE A 96 -12.46 2.91 17.80
CA ILE A 96 -13.24 2.38 16.68
C ILE A 96 -14.68 2.11 17.15
N PRO A 97 -15.68 2.88 16.69
CA PRO A 97 -17.07 2.65 17.07
C PRO A 97 -17.65 1.42 16.37
N ALA A 98 -18.31 0.55 17.14
CA ALA A 98 -18.91 -0.68 16.64
C ALA A 98 -19.94 -0.45 15.51
N GLU A 99 -20.76 0.62 15.62
CA GLU A 99 -21.74 0.97 14.61
C GLU A 99 -21.10 1.32 13.25
N ALA A 100 -19.98 2.02 13.26
CA ALA A 100 -19.27 2.36 12.01
C ALA A 100 -18.73 1.10 11.33
N VAL A 101 -18.24 0.15 12.10
CA VAL A 101 -17.75 -1.14 11.58
C VAL A 101 -18.91 -1.98 11.06
N LYS A 102 -20.01 -2.09 11.81
CA LYS A 102 -21.20 -2.87 11.43
C LYS A 102 -21.78 -2.48 10.07
N VAL A 103 -21.93 -1.18 9.85
CA VAL A 103 -22.54 -0.66 8.60
C VAL A 103 -21.60 -0.81 7.41
N SER A 104 -20.30 -0.76 7.61
CA SER A 104 -19.37 -0.53 6.51
C SER A 104 -18.08 -1.38 6.56
N TYR A 105 -18.02 -2.45 7.38
CA TYR A 105 -16.78 -3.24 7.50
C TYR A 105 -16.27 -3.83 6.18
N ARG A 106 -17.16 -4.06 5.22
CA ARG A 106 -16.83 -4.48 3.85
C ARG A 106 -16.45 -3.32 2.96
N SER A 107 -16.76 -2.08 3.36
CA SER A 107 -16.48 -0.92 2.52
C SER A 107 -15.00 -0.54 2.62
N GLN A 108 -14.46 -0.13 1.49
CA GLN A 108 -13.11 0.40 1.41
C GLN A 108 -12.94 1.63 2.33
N ALA A 109 -13.98 2.44 2.51
CA ALA A 109 -13.93 3.64 3.35
C ALA A 109 -13.58 3.35 4.82
N VAL A 110 -14.13 2.28 5.42
CA VAL A 110 -13.79 1.92 6.81
C VAL A 110 -12.38 1.38 6.92
N LYS A 111 -11.97 0.55 5.96
CA LYS A 111 -10.59 0.05 5.88
C LYS A 111 -9.60 1.20 5.80
N GLU A 112 -9.86 2.16 4.90
CA GLU A 112 -9.02 3.35 4.74
C GLU A 112 -9.00 4.24 5.98
N TYR A 113 -10.13 4.42 6.66
CA TYR A 113 -10.20 5.19 7.90
C TYR A 113 -9.29 4.59 8.98
N ILE A 114 -9.39 3.27 9.22
CA ILE A 114 -8.57 2.58 10.22
C ILE A 114 -7.10 2.60 9.80
N ALA A 115 -6.82 2.26 8.55
CA ALA A 115 -5.47 2.27 8.00
C ALA A 115 -4.83 3.67 8.09
N ALA A 116 -5.57 4.73 7.79
CA ALA A 116 -5.08 6.10 7.88
C ALA A 116 -4.75 6.52 9.33
N LYS A 117 -5.59 6.13 10.29
CA LYS A 117 -5.33 6.38 11.71
C LYS A 117 -4.05 5.70 12.18
N ILE A 118 -3.88 4.42 11.86
CA ILE A 118 -2.70 3.65 12.25
C ILE A 118 -1.45 4.18 11.53
N ARG A 119 -1.52 4.44 10.22
CA ARG A 119 -0.42 5.06 9.46
C ARG A 119 0.03 6.40 10.06
N LYS A 120 -0.92 7.23 10.46
CA LYS A 120 -0.62 8.52 11.10
C LYS A 120 0.16 8.34 12.40
N ARG A 121 -0.21 7.35 13.23
CA ARG A 121 0.53 7.06 14.47
C ARG A 121 1.94 6.56 14.19
N ILE A 122 2.09 5.62 13.24
CA ILE A 122 3.40 5.12 12.83
C ILE A 122 4.25 6.25 12.25
N PHE A 123 3.68 7.08 11.38
CA PHE A 123 4.39 8.23 10.80
C PHE A 123 4.89 9.20 11.87
N ASN A 124 4.07 9.50 12.88
CA ASN A 124 4.46 10.39 13.97
C ASN A 124 5.61 9.81 14.82
N ALA A 125 5.68 8.47 14.94
CA ALA A 125 6.73 7.81 15.72
C ALA A 125 8.01 7.57 14.90
N THR A 126 7.91 7.32 13.60
CA THR A 126 9.02 6.81 12.79
C THR A 126 9.40 7.70 11.59
N GLY A 127 8.51 8.61 11.18
CA GLY A 127 8.64 9.37 9.92
C GLY A 127 8.34 8.56 8.65
N ILE A 128 7.97 7.27 8.76
CA ILE A 128 7.72 6.37 7.63
C ILE A 128 6.22 6.32 7.33
N LYS A 129 5.87 6.36 6.03
CA LYS A 129 4.49 6.17 5.52
C LYS A 129 4.35 4.78 4.89
N PRO A 130 4.04 3.72 5.64
CA PRO A 130 4.06 2.35 5.13
C PRO A 130 2.90 2.08 4.18
N VAL A 131 3.15 1.20 3.19
CA VAL A 131 2.09 0.58 2.41
C VAL A 131 1.29 -0.33 3.34
N THR A 132 -0.01 -0.06 3.47
CA THR A 132 -0.83 -0.67 4.53
C THR A 132 -1.87 -1.60 3.92
N PHE A 133 -1.93 -2.81 4.46
CA PHE A 133 -2.92 -3.84 4.14
C PHE A 133 -3.79 -4.09 5.37
N ILE A 134 -5.11 -4.09 5.21
CA ILE A 134 -6.03 -4.34 6.31
C ILE A 134 -7.03 -5.45 5.97
N HIS A 135 -7.17 -6.37 6.91
CA HIS A 135 -8.10 -7.49 6.83
C HIS A 135 -9.04 -7.49 8.03
N PHE A 136 -10.30 -7.84 7.80
CA PHE A 136 -11.29 -8.03 8.84
C PHE A 136 -11.71 -9.49 8.92
N TYR A 137 -11.74 -10.03 10.13
CA TYR A 137 -12.27 -11.34 10.44
C TYR A 137 -13.44 -11.19 11.40
N LYS A 138 -14.56 -11.80 11.12
CA LYS A 138 -15.67 -11.90 12.08
C LYS A 138 -15.66 -13.28 12.70
N ARG A 139 -15.67 -13.35 14.03
CA ARG A 139 -15.78 -14.62 14.74
C ARG A 139 -17.21 -15.16 14.57
N SER A 140 -17.35 -16.40 14.06
CA SER A 140 -18.63 -17.14 14.03
C SER A 140 -18.83 -17.89 15.34
N ARG A 141 -20.11 -18.16 15.71
CA ARG A 141 -20.47 -18.92 16.92
C ARG A 141 -19.90 -20.33 16.92
N ASP A 142 -19.68 -20.92 15.77
CA ASP A 142 -19.22 -22.31 15.60
C ASP A 142 -17.71 -22.48 15.62
N GLY A 143 -16.97 -21.42 15.97
CA GLY A 143 -15.50 -21.45 16.07
C GLY A 143 -14.75 -21.45 14.73
N GLU A 144 -15.45 -21.52 13.60
CA GLU A 144 -14.87 -21.29 12.29
C GLU A 144 -14.79 -19.79 12.02
N ALA A 145 -13.59 -19.33 11.72
CA ALA A 145 -13.38 -17.97 11.30
C ALA A 145 -13.89 -17.79 9.87
N ASP A 146 -15.05 -17.17 9.71
CA ASP A 146 -15.52 -16.76 8.39
C ASP A 146 -14.54 -15.71 7.83
N PHE A 147 -13.75 -16.18 6.88
CA PHE A 147 -12.85 -15.33 6.10
C PHE A 147 -13.70 -14.40 5.23
N VAL A 148 -13.86 -13.18 5.67
CA VAL A 148 -14.43 -12.15 4.81
C VAL A 148 -13.36 -11.79 3.80
N ALA A 149 -13.50 -12.30 2.58
CA ALA A 149 -12.56 -12.17 1.48
C ALA A 149 -11.91 -10.77 1.46
N ALA A 150 -10.59 -10.76 1.64
CA ALA A 150 -9.81 -9.57 1.47
C ALA A 150 -9.81 -9.21 -0.01
N ASP A 151 -10.52 -8.14 -0.35
CA ASP A 151 -10.33 -7.52 -1.64
C ASP A 151 -8.96 -6.82 -1.61
N THR A 152 -7.95 -7.47 -2.20
CA THR A 152 -6.55 -7.06 -2.19
C THR A 152 -6.26 -5.92 -3.19
N SER A 153 -7.25 -5.18 -3.62
CA SER A 153 -7.05 -3.99 -4.42
C SER A 153 -6.65 -2.79 -3.54
N VAL A 154 -5.43 -2.82 -3.02
CA VAL A 154 -4.78 -1.59 -2.57
C VAL A 154 -4.44 -0.79 -3.81
N ASN A 155 -5.27 0.15 -4.17
CA ASN A 155 -4.98 1.08 -5.24
C ASN A 155 -3.85 1.99 -4.77
N CYS A 156 -2.64 1.78 -5.29
CA CYS A 156 -1.46 2.58 -4.97
C CYS A 156 -1.61 4.05 -5.42
N GLU A 157 -2.65 4.36 -6.21
CA GLU A 157 -2.99 5.71 -6.66
C GLU A 157 -3.44 6.62 -5.52
N THR A 158 -4.07 6.07 -4.47
CA THR A 158 -4.51 6.87 -3.32
C THR A 158 -3.33 7.38 -2.47
N ALA A 159 -2.19 6.71 -2.52
CA ALA A 159 -0.98 7.15 -1.82
C ALA A 159 -0.34 8.37 -2.52
N GLN A 160 -0.51 8.51 -3.83
CA GLN A 160 0.07 9.60 -4.62
C GLN A 160 -0.76 10.90 -4.48
N ILE A 161 -2.09 10.79 -4.38
CA ILE A 161 -2.99 11.96 -4.28
C ILE A 161 -2.81 12.70 -2.94
N LEU A 162 -2.47 11.99 -1.87
CA LEU A 162 -2.20 12.59 -0.56
C LEU A 162 -0.81 13.25 -0.47
N TYR A 163 0.11 12.91 -1.38
CA TYR A 163 1.44 13.52 -1.43
C TYR A 163 1.42 14.91 -2.10
N ASP A 164 0.49 15.14 -3.04
CA ASP A 164 0.39 16.39 -3.80
C ASP A 164 -0.52 17.45 -3.14
N SER A 165 -1.28 17.09 -2.10
CA SER A 165 -2.17 18.03 -1.40
C SER A 165 -1.57 18.72 -0.18
N ASP A 166 -0.32 18.41 0.18
CA ASP A 166 0.42 19.02 1.30
C ASP A 166 1.61 19.91 0.83
N LYS A 167 1.53 20.46 -0.40
CA LYS A 167 2.46 21.49 -0.87
C LYS A 167 1.82 22.85 -0.97
#